data_ece1989fa9a0cee4ad4783fd10483b8c
#
_entry.id   ece1989fa9a0cee4ad4783fd10483b8c
#
_cell.length_a   1.000
_cell.length_b   1.000
_cell.length_c   1.000
_cell.angle_alpha   90.00
_cell.angle_beta   90.00
_cell.angle_gamma   90.00
#
_symmetry.space_group_name_H-M   'P 1'
#
loop_
_entity.id
_entity.type
_entity.pdbx_description
1 polymer ?
#
loop_
_entity_poly.entity_id
_entity_poly.type
_entity_poly.pdbx_seq_one_letter_code
_entity_poly.pdbx_strand_id
1 'polypeptide(L)'
;MKKLLFFVAAFLIMALPTVAQETDLSEEEFKQKIDSVFEYVDMTSVETGILIEHGFNLLDPNVFNGQKPDSVYSNKEIMKALYAGLYDSRVNDYFSLEDTDSTFSKIDNAKNISILFLAYNRFKDYMFKSGDIYWENGQLKKTNNSKWENLFDYDFCFAVALGEDEFVGKEVTIPINVDNLLNNTMSRISQIDVKADDGTYEKVTLNTDWKHTFSQLGEHWLTFRVLFYDGFLMECRTPIMLLEQNSQHLPPIDKPIETYTEIAADGEQSGGELQVIYLNKEKTSGKFIRPLVIAGDINPSGLLTGNASTSFDLKTIASGSIGTKINELSQIYDIIYLKYNNDTDDLLRNGKLLRKALQIVNNNRFSVSDDTYVVGLGVGGVIARIGINMMESEGENHRVCKFIAVNSPFRGVNIPLALQGLIRHMQNLPKVVKIFVKDLEKTGKRMESYLNSPVLTSLIIQRLNNRNECDNFFNTNWLTSNKKYFVKPSKCQSVAIASMGYKSNANRLFHLDKKPFYGIGGAIIDVVGHPSKPSERIYYGKITWYTTLLPIWKTKKFIIDGNHTVQPLDQTLGQKISISSLENLSKAFSIKVDYPNVTYIPCYSAFDMYMSDFDAITDSGNITSSKFDKCKVVYSD
;
A
#
# COMPACT_ATOMS: atom_id res chain seq x y z
N MET A 1 -27.65 -21.54 -22.04
CA MET A 1 -28.45 -22.05 -20.91
C MET A 1 -27.98 -21.55 -19.55
N LYS A 2 -26.68 -21.49 -19.23
CA LYS A 2 -26.19 -20.95 -17.91
C LYS A 2 -26.59 -19.49 -17.60
N LYS A 3 -26.69 -18.60 -18.62
CA LYS A 3 -27.18 -17.22 -18.45
C LYS A 3 -28.67 -17.12 -18.14
N LEU A 4 -29.47 -18.09 -18.53
CA LEU A 4 -30.90 -18.14 -18.27
C LEU A 4 -31.21 -18.59 -16.83
N LEU A 5 -30.35 -19.44 -16.25
CA LEU A 5 -30.46 -19.87 -14.86
C LEU A 5 -30.17 -18.72 -13.87
N PHE A 6 -29.23 -17.85 -14.22
CA PHE A 6 -28.91 -16.66 -13.42
C PHE A 6 -30.09 -15.65 -13.43
N PHE A 7 -30.77 -15.52 -14.57
CA PHE A 7 -31.96 -14.67 -14.69
C PHE A 7 -33.17 -15.25 -13.94
N VAL A 8 -33.35 -16.58 -13.93
CA VAL A 8 -34.48 -17.23 -13.22
C VAL A 8 -34.27 -17.19 -11.72
N ALA A 9 -33.04 -17.37 -11.21
CA ALA A 9 -32.73 -17.19 -9.81
C ALA A 9 -32.89 -15.73 -9.36
N ALA A 10 -32.44 -14.77 -10.19
CA ALA A 10 -32.65 -13.34 -9.96
C ALA A 10 -34.13 -12.93 -10.00
N PHE A 11 -34.95 -13.57 -10.86
CA PHE A 11 -36.40 -13.29 -10.96
C PHE A 11 -37.20 -13.91 -9.83
N LEU A 12 -36.80 -15.09 -9.31
CA LEU A 12 -37.40 -15.70 -8.10
C LEU A 12 -37.07 -14.88 -6.84
N ILE A 13 -35.90 -14.24 -6.81
CA ILE A 13 -35.49 -13.30 -5.75
C ILE A 13 -36.33 -12.00 -5.79
N MET A 14 -36.81 -11.57 -6.98
CA MET A 14 -37.65 -10.37 -7.12
C MET A 14 -39.14 -10.63 -6.82
N ALA A 15 -39.57 -11.87 -6.74
CA ALA A 15 -40.98 -12.25 -6.48
C ALA A 15 -41.32 -12.53 -5.00
N LEU A 16 -40.30 -12.51 -4.13
CA LEU A 16 -40.53 -12.52 -2.68
C LEU A 16 -40.74 -11.09 -2.19
N PRO A 17 -41.68 -10.82 -1.29
CA PRO A 17 -41.87 -9.48 -0.76
C PRO A 17 -40.56 -9.03 -0.13
N THR A 18 -39.99 -8.00 -0.69
CA THR A 18 -38.74 -7.37 -0.28
C THR A 18 -38.88 -6.84 1.13
N VAL A 19 -38.56 -7.64 2.11
CA VAL A 19 -38.11 -7.16 3.40
C VAL A 19 -36.57 -7.12 3.31
N ALA A 20 -36.06 -6.18 2.54
CA ALA A 20 -34.69 -5.78 2.63
C ALA A 20 -34.50 -5.03 3.96
N GLN A 21 -34.44 -5.77 5.05
CA GLN A 21 -33.97 -5.22 6.31
C GLN A 21 -32.45 -5.06 6.20
N GLU A 22 -31.96 -3.84 6.12
CA GLU A 22 -30.58 -3.48 6.50
C GLU A 22 -30.45 -3.84 7.99
N THR A 23 -30.15 -5.08 8.28
CA THR A 23 -29.92 -5.53 9.67
C THR A 23 -28.43 -5.42 9.95
N ASP A 24 -28.11 -4.65 10.96
CA ASP A 24 -26.75 -4.51 11.50
C ASP A 24 -26.44 -5.69 12.44
N LEU A 25 -26.52 -6.93 11.89
CA LEU A 25 -26.24 -8.15 12.64
C LEU A 25 -24.75 -8.19 13.01
N SER A 26 -24.46 -8.60 14.24
CA SER A 26 -23.11 -8.96 14.64
C SER A 26 -22.64 -10.20 13.87
N GLU A 27 -21.33 -10.48 13.88
CA GLU A 27 -20.78 -11.69 13.25
C GLU A 27 -21.33 -12.96 13.87
N GLU A 28 -21.56 -12.92 15.17
CA GLU A 28 -22.11 -14.02 15.96
C GLU A 28 -23.58 -14.28 15.64
N GLU A 29 -24.39 -13.24 15.53
CA GLU A 29 -25.79 -13.34 15.08
C GLU A 29 -25.91 -13.85 13.64
N PHE A 30 -24.96 -13.46 12.78
CA PHE A 30 -24.91 -13.95 11.40
C PHE A 30 -24.61 -15.44 11.35
N LYS A 31 -23.63 -15.93 12.15
CA LYS A 31 -23.29 -17.35 12.26
C LYS A 31 -24.46 -18.17 12.81
N GLN A 32 -25.09 -17.71 13.89
CA GLN A 32 -26.28 -18.35 14.45
C GLN A 32 -27.41 -18.48 13.42
N LYS A 33 -27.55 -17.49 12.53
CA LYS A 33 -28.55 -17.52 11.47
C LYS A 33 -28.23 -18.57 10.40
N ILE A 34 -26.94 -18.72 10.04
CA ILE A 34 -26.49 -19.80 9.16
C ILE A 34 -26.75 -21.15 9.83
N ASP A 35 -26.35 -21.35 11.06
CA ASP A 35 -26.52 -22.58 11.80
C ASP A 35 -28.02 -22.97 11.88
N SER A 36 -28.90 -22.00 12.09
CA SER A 36 -30.36 -22.21 12.11
C SER A 36 -30.92 -22.69 10.75
N VAL A 37 -30.32 -22.25 9.64
CA VAL A 37 -30.72 -22.70 8.29
C VAL A 37 -30.42 -24.16 8.07
N PHE A 38 -29.30 -24.61 8.57
CA PHE A 38 -28.79 -25.97 8.38
C PHE A 38 -29.16 -26.92 9.52
N GLU A 39 -30.03 -26.50 10.45
CA GLU A 39 -30.41 -27.28 11.65
C GLU A 39 -30.89 -28.71 11.35
N TYR A 40 -31.52 -28.94 10.20
CA TYR A 40 -32.03 -30.26 9.80
C TYR A 40 -31.11 -30.99 8.82
N VAL A 41 -29.96 -30.43 8.49
CA VAL A 41 -28.96 -31.06 7.62
C VAL A 41 -28.07 -31.97 8.47
N ASP A 42 -27.98 -33.24 8.07
CA ASP A 42 -27.04 -34.17 8.72
C ASP A 42 -25.62 -33.90 8.30
N MET A 43 -24.92 -33.11 9.12
CA MET A 43 -23.52 -32.73 8.87
C MET A 43 -22.56 -33.90 8.97
N THR A 44 -22.95 -35.04 9.56
CA THR A 44 -22.13 -36.25 9.57
C THR A 44 -22.05 -36.94 8.21
N SER A 45 -23.01 -36.64 7.32
CA SER A 45 -23.02 -37.10 5.93
C SER A 45 -22.08 -36.29 5.00
N VAL A 46 -21.43 -35.25 5.49
CA VAL A 46 -20.47 -34.43 4.75
C VAL A 46 -19.08 -35.09 4.84
N GLU A 47 -18.74 -35.92 3.85
CA GLU A 47 -17.56 -36.80 3.90
C GLU A 47 -16.23 -36.04 4.04
N THR A 48 -16.13 -34.84 3.46
CA THR A 48 -14.90 -34.03 3.51
C THR A 48 -14.81 -33.16 4.76
N GLY A 49 -15.87 -33.10 5.57
CA GLY A 49 -15.96 -32.18 6.69
C GLY A 49 -16.15 -30.70 6.31
N ILE A 50 -16.24 -30.41 5.01
CA ILE A 50 -16.37 -29.06 4.46
C ILE A 50 -17.62 -29.04 3.57
N LEU A 51 -18.62 -28.24 3.93
CA LEU A 51 -19.83 -27.97 3.11
C LEU A 51 -19.80 -26.51 2.66
N ILE A 52 -19.53 -26.29 1.39
CA ILE A 52 -19.26 -24.94 0.85
C ILE A 52 -20.41 -23.96 1.12
N GLU A 53 -21.65 -24.42 1.14
CA GLU A 53 -22.82 -23.58 1.37
C GLU A 53 -23.00 -23.18 2.84
N HIS A 54 -22.35 -23.87 3.76
CA HIS A 54 -22.41 -23.56 5.20
C HIS A 54 -21.50 -22.38 5.57
N GLY A 55 -20.41 -22.16 4.82
CA GLY A 55 -19.45 -21.10 5.08
C GLY A 55 -19.64 -19.86 4.24
N PHE A 56 -18.82 -18.87 4.53
CA PHE A 56 -18.72 -17.64 3.76
C PHE A 56 -17.56 -17.73 2.75
N ASN A 57 -17.87 -17.88 1.48
CA ASN A 57 -16.90 -18.00 0.42
C ASN A 57 -16.81 -16.71 -0.40
N LEU A 58 -15.68 -16.03 -0.38
CA LEU A 58 -15.39 -14.88 -1.25
C LEU A 58 -15.20 -15.30 -2.69
N LEU A 59 -14.56 -16.44 -2.90
CA LEU A 59 -14.29 -17.03 -4.19
C LEU A 59 -15.03 -18.36 -4.28
N ASP A 60 -15.54 -18.68 -5.46
CA ASP A 60 -16.11 -19.99 -5.72
C ASP A 60 -14.96 -21.02 -5.87
N PRO A 61 -14.76 -21.96 -4.92
CA PRO A 61 -13.73 -22.97 -5.04
C PRO A 61 -13.88 -23.83 -6.29
N ASN A 62 -15.10 -23.96 -6.85
CA ASN A 62 -15.36 -24.73 -8.06
C ASN A 62 -14.72 -24.09 -9.32
N VAL A 63 -14.45 -22.80 -9.32
CA VAL A 63 -13.68 -22.14 -10.39
C VAL A 63 -12.23 -22.64 -10.40
N PHE A 64 -11.71 -23.01 -9.22
CA PHE A 64 -10.35 -23.51 -9.02
C PHE A 64 -10.29 -25.05 -9.01
N ASN A 65 -11.08 -25.67 -9.86
CA ASN A 65 -11.13 -27.13 -9.99
C ASN A 65 -10.05 -27.73 -10.90
N GLY A 66 -9.09 -26.93 -11.31
CA GLY A 66 -7.96 -27.35 -12.14
C GLY A 66 -8.26 -27.75 -13.58
N GLN A 67 -9.47 -27.48 -14.08
CA GLN A 67 -9.90 -27.89 -15.42
C GLN A 67 -9.70 -26.78 -16.48
N LYS A 68 -9.35 -25.56 -16.07
CA LYS A 68 -9.22 -24.40 -16.98
C LYS A 68 -7.99 -23.55 -16.63
N PRO A 69 -6.77 -24.12 -16.69
CA PRO A 69 -5.57 -23.40 -16.27
C PRO A 69 -5.28 -22.14 -17.11
N ASP A 70 -5.70 -22.11 -18.38
CA ASP A 70 -5.47 -20.95 -19.25
C ASP A 70 -6.32 -19.72 -18.89
N SER A 71 -7.42 -19.89 -18.19
CA SER A 71 -8.35 -18.82 -17.84
C SER A 71 -8.41 -18.53 -16.34
N VAL A 72 -7.81 -19.39 -15.51
CA VAL A 72 -7.82 -19.30 -14.04
C VAL A 72 -6.39 -19.40 -13.52
N TYR A 73 -6.00 -18.42 -12.74
CA TYR A 73 -4.70 -18.41 -12.05
C TYR A 73 -4.89 -18.17 -10.57
N SER A 74 -3.91 -18.50 -9.79
CA SER A 74 -3.88 -18.27 -8.36
C SER A 74 -2.64 -17.46 -7.97
N ASN A 75 -2.74 -16.75 -6.88
CA ASN A 75 -1.66 -16.07 -6.18
C ASN A 75 -1.92 -16.18 -4.67
N LYS A 76 -1.07 -15.60 -3.84
CA LYS A 76 -1.20 -15.72 -2.38
C LYS A 76 -2.51 -15.17 -1.83
N GLU A 77 -3.03 -14.07 -2.39
CA GLU A 77 -4.29 -13.47 -1.96
C GLU A 77 -5.50 -14.35 -2.32
N ILE A 78 -5.50 -14.87 -3.54
CA ILE A 78 -6.52 -15.81 -4.01
C ILE A 78 -6.47 -17.10 -3.16
N MET A 79 -5.28 -17.65 -2.93
CA MET A 79 -5.11 -18.86 -2.11
C MET A 79 -5.60 -18.65 -0.67
N LYS A 80 -5.26 -17.53 -0.03
CA LYS A 80 -5.75 -17.19 1.30
C LYS A 80 -7.27 -17.08 1.34
N ALA A 81 -7.87 -16.43 0.32
CA ALA A 81 -9.32 -16.29 0.22
C ALA A 81 -10.02 -17.65 0.07
N LEU A 82 -9.47 -18.54 -0.75
CA LEU A 82 -9.98 -19.91 -0.92
C LEU A 82 -9.86 -20.71 0.39
N TYR A 83 -8.67 -20.68 1.01
CA TYR A 83 -8.45 -21.39 2.27
C TYR A 83 -9.38 -20.92 3.38
N ALA A 84 -9.52 -19.60 3.56
CA ALA A 84 -10.39 -19.05 4.59
C ALA A 84 -11.86 -19.39 4.36
N GLY A 85 -12.34 -19.35 3.10
CA GLY A 85 -13.70 -19.76 2.77
C GLY A 85 -13.97 -21.25 3.07
N LEU A 86 -13.04 -22.12 2.68
CA LEU A 86 -13.13 -23.56 2.97
C LEU A 86 -12.99 -23.84 4.47
N TYR A 87 -12.12 -23.12 5.18
CA TYR A 87 -11.99 -23.20 6.63
C TYR A 87 -13.27 -22.79 7.37
N ASP A 88 -13.91 -21.72 6.95
CA ASP A 88 -15.18 -21.24 7.52
C ASP A 88 -16.35 -22.19 7.18
N SER A 89 -16.24 -22.92 6.08
CA SER A 89 -17.25 -23.90 5.62
C SER A 89 -17.17 -25.26 6.32
N ARG A 90 -16.31 -25.42 7.33
CA ARG A 90 -16.19 -26.67 8.07
C ARG A 90 -17.46 -26.93 8.90
N VAL A 91 -17.94 -28.15 8.81
CA VAL A 91 -19.15 -28.61 9.51
C VAL A 91 -18.89 -29.73 10.51
N ASN A 92 -17.71 -30.37 10.43
CA ASN A 92 -17.24 -31.37 11.37
C ASN A 92 -15.70 -31.42 11.38
N ASP A 93 -15.11 -32.15 12.33
CA ASP A 93 -13.66 -32.25 12.54
C ASP A 93 -13.05 -33.53 11.93
N TYR A 94 -13.65 -34.10 10.88
CA TYR A 94 -13.11 -35.28 10.21
C TYR A 94 -11.70 -35.06 9.67
N PHE A 95 -11.41 -33.84 9.24
CA PHE A 95 -10.06 -33.44 8.83
C PHE A 95 -9.65 -32.18 9.60
N SER A 96 -8.52 -32.27 10.27
CA SER A 96 -7.93 -31.14 10.98
C SER A 96 -7.30 -30.18 9.96
N LEU A 97 -7.97 -29.08 9.68
CA LEU A 97 -7.34 -27.96 8.98
C LEU A 97 -6.64 -27.06 9.99
N GLU A 98 -5.45 -26.61 9.64
CA GLU A 98 -4.71 -25.62 10.44
C GLU A 98 -5.48 -24.29 10.54
N ASP A 99 -5.28 -23.53 11.60
CA ASP A 99 -5.93 -22.22 11.72
C ASP A 99 -5.47 -21.24 10.61
N THR A 100 -6.33 -20.27 10.32
CA THR A 100 -6.07 -19.32 9.22
C THR A 100 -4.84 -18.44 9.44
N ASP A 101 -4.53 -18.06 10.69
CA ASP A 101 -3.39 -17.19 10.98
C ASP A 101 -2.06 -17.90 10.74
N SER A 102 -1.97 -19.16 11.18
CA SER A 102 -0.82 -20.02 10.95
C SER A 102 -0.62 -20.32 9.47
N THR A 103 -1.71 -20.71 8.77
CA THR A 103 -1.68 -20.98 7.33
C THR A 103 -1.32 -19.75 6.51
N PHE A 104 -1.86 -18.57 6.83
CA PHE A 104 -1.53 -17.33 6.12
C PHE A 104 -0.05 -16.96 6.32
N SER A 105 0.50 -17.21 7.50
CA SER A 105 1.93 -16.99 7.76
C SER A 105 2.82 -17.89 6.90
N LYS A 106 2.39 -19.12 6.63
CA LYS A 106 3.09 -20.03 5.70
C LYS A 106 3.01 -19.54 4.26
N ILE A 107 1.82 -19.14 3.81
CA ILE A 107 1.60 -18.61 2.44
C ILE A 107 2.40 -17.33 2.21
N ASP A 108 2.53 -16.46 3.23
CA ASP A 108 3.28 -15.20 3.14
C ASP A 108 4.79 -15.35 3.23
N ASN A 109 5.29 -16.55 3.56
CA ASN A 109 6.73 -16.77 3.62
C ASN A 109 7.36 -16.61 2.22
N ALA A 110 8.10 -15.53 2.04
CA ALA A 110 8.65 -15.08 0.76
C ALA A 110 9.46 -16.15 0.00
N LYS A 111 10.04 -17.12 0.71
CA LYS A 111 10.94 -18.09 0.11
C LYS A 111 10.27 -19.36 -0.40
N ASN A 112 8.98 -19.56 -0.15
CA ASN A 112 8.31 -20.84 -0.40
C ASN A 112 7.21 -20.71 -1.44
N ILE A 113 6.88 -21.85 -2.07
CA ILE A 113 5.63 -22.02 -2.77
C ILE A 113 4.65 -22.76 -1.87
N SER A 114 3.42 -22.30 -1.84
CA SER A 114 2.31 -22.97 -1.17
C SER A 114 1.41 -23.63 -2.21
N ILE A 115 0.99 -24.85 -1.93
CA ILE A 115 0.12 -25.66 -2.78
C ILE A 115 -1.13 -26.00 -1.95
N LEU A 116 -2.27 -25.47 -2.34
CA LEU A 116 -3.57 -25.76 -1.76
C LEU A 116 -4.25 -26.86 -2.58
N PHE A 117 -4.63 -27.93 -1.93
CA PHE A 117 -5.40 -29.01 -2.51
C PHE A 117 -6.41 -29.53 -1.48
N LEU A 118 -7.64 -29.03 -1.53
CA LEU A 118 -8.69 -29.40 -0.58
C LEU A 118 -9.92 -29.97 -1.29
N ALA A 119 -10.39 -31.10 -0.78
CA ALA A 119 -11.67 -31.65 -1.14
C ALA A 119 -12.77 -30.99 -0.29
N TYR A 120 -13.92 -30.78 -0.89
CA TYR A 120 -15.12 -30.25 -0.22
C TYR A 120 -16.38 -30.88 -0.78
N ASN A 121 -17.45 -30.80 -0.02
CA ASN A 121 -18.79 -31.16 -0.47
C ASN A 121 -19.59 -29.90 -0.82
N ARG A 122 -20.53 -30.05 -1.74
CA ARG A 122 -21.55 -29.07 -2.08
C ARG A 122 -22.87 -29.77 -2.40
N PHE A 123 -23.97 -29.03 -2.29
CA PHE A 123 -25.25 -29.60 -2.75
C PHE A 123 -25.23 -29.80 -4.27
N LYS A 124 -25.83 -30.92 -4.71
CA LYS A 124 -26.01 -31.20 -6.15
C LYS A 124 -26.93 -30.16 -6.79
N ASP A 125 -26.54 -29.61 -7.94
CA ASP A 125 -27.21 -28.50 -8.62
C ASP A 125 -28.71 -28.73 -8.88
N TYR A 126 -29.13 -29.96 -9.03
CA TYR A 126 -30.52 -30.29 -9.39
C TYR A 126 -31.44 -30.49 -8.18
N MET A 127 -30.97 -30.65 -6.96
CA MET A 127 -31.73 -31.03 -5.77
C MET A 127 -32.81 -30.06 -5.37
N PHE A 128 -32.57 -28.76 -5.56
CA PHE A 128 -33.61 -27.75 -5.35
C PHE A 128 -34.67 -27.75 -6.46
N LYS A 129 -34.31 -28.16 -7.68
CA LYS A 129 -35.23 -28.23 -8.82
C LYS A 129 -36.06 -29.48 -8.78
N SER A 130 -35.53 -30.60 -8.31
CA SER A 130 -36.24 -31.86 -8.14
C SER A 130 -37.17 -31.84 -6.92
N GLY A 131 -36.96 -30.90 -5.98
CA GLY A 131 -37.65 -30.84 -4.72
C GLY A 131 -37.13 -31.81 -3.66
N ASP A 132 -35.97 -32.47 -3.91
CA ASP A 132 -35.33 -33.34 -2.90
C ASP A 132 -34.90 -32.55 -1.67
N ILE A 133 -34.50 -31.31 -1.88
CA ILE A 133 -34.23 -30.28 -0.84
C ILE A 133 -35.24 -29.15 -1.05
N TYR A 134 -35.83 -28.67 0.03
CA TYR A 134 -36.78 -27.57 -0.01
C TYR A 134 -36.61 -26.65 1.20
N TRP A 135 -37.16 -25.46 1.07
CA TRP A 135 -37.20 -24.47 2.15
C TRP A 135 -38.51 -24.57 2.91
N GLU A 136 -38.43 -24.69 4.24
CA GLU A 136 -39.57 -24.59 5.12
C GLU A 136 -39.21 -23.75 6.35
N ASN A 137 -39.96 -22.68 6.59
CA ASN A 137 -39.74 -21.75 7.72
C ASN A 137 -38.30 -21.18 7.83
N GLY A 138 -37.63 -20.95 6.71
CA GLY A 138 -36.26 -20.44 6.68
C GLY A 138 -35.18 -21.50 6.92
N GLN A 139 -35.54 -22.78 6.95
CA GLN A 139 -34.65 -23.91 7.17
C GLN A 139 -34.61 -24.82 5.94
N LEU A 140 -33.47 -25.48 5.72
CA LEU A 140 -33.29 -26.47 4.68
C LEU A 140 -33.77 -27.82 5.17
N LYS A 141 -34.66 -28.43 4.41
CA LYS A 141 -35.19 -29.76 4.67
C LYS A 141 -35.10 -30.63 3.43
N LYS A 142 -35.09 -31.94 3.64
CA LYS A 142 -35.15 -32.94 2.56
C LYS A 142 -36.45 -33.73 2.59
N THR A 143 -36.80 -34.32 1.46
CA THR A 143 -37.90 -35.26 1.38
C THR A 143 -37.58 -36.55 2.16
N ASN A 144 -38.62 -37.25 2.63
CA ASN A 144 -38.46 -38.50 3.38
C ASN A 144 -37.77 -39.62 2.59
N ASN A 145 -37.83 -39.57 1.26
CA ASN A 145 -37.27 -40.58 0.38
C ASN A 145 -35.77 -40.34 0.06
N SER A 146 -35.25 -39.18 0.39
CA SER A 146 -33.85 -38.82 0.12
C SER A 146 -33.01 -39.03 1.37
N LYS A 147 -31.74 -39.45 1.17
CA LYS A 147 -30.72 -39.52 2.22
C LYS A 147 -29.72 -38.39 2.01
N TRP A 148 -29.25 -37.74 3.09
CA TRP A 148 -28.32 -36.62 3.01
C TRP A 148 -27.07 -36.95 2.23
N GLU A 149 -26.45 -38.11 2.46
CA GLU A 149 -25.27 -38.61 1.76
C GLU A 149 -25.39 -38.60 0.22
N ASN A 150 -26.61 -38.76 -0.32
CA ASN A 150 -26.87 -38.76 -1.75
C ASN A 150 -27.12 -37.36 -2.34
N LEU A 151 -27.21 -36.35 -1.48
CA LEU A 151 -27.53 -34.98 -1.88
C LEU A 151 -26.29 -34.09 -2.08
N PHE A 152 -25.13 -34.60 -1.73
CA PHE A 152 -23.86 -33.87 -1.88
C PHE A 152 -23.07 -34.36 -3.08
N ASP A 153 -22.44 -33.42 -3.79
CA ASP A 153 -21.31 -33.69 -4.70
C ASP A 153 -20.00 -33.55 -3.95
N TYR A 154 -19.00 -34.25 -4.44
CA TYR A 154 -17.64 -34.22 -3.94
C TYR A 154 -16.76 -33.54 -4.98
N ASP A 155 -16.16 -32.40 -4.64
CA ASP A 155 -15.35 -31.59 -5.53
C ASP A 155 -13.98 -31.25 -4.91
N PHE A 156 -13.09 -30.70 -5.70
CA PHE A 156 -11.76 -30.28 -5.29
C PHE A 156 -11.49 -28.83 -5.62
N CYS A 157 -10.74 -28.17 -4.72
CA CYS A 157 -10.14 -26.85 -4.97
C CYS A 157 -8.61 -27.03 -5.07
N PHE A 158 -8.04 -26.53 -6.16
CA PHE A 158 -6.61 -26.55 -6.40
C PHE A 158 -6.08 -25.15 -6.71
N ALA A 159 -5.14 -24.68 -5.89
CA ALA A 159 -4.52 -23.36 -6.03
C ALA A 159 -3.04 -23.43 -5.67
N VAL A 160 -2.24 -22.56 -6.29
CA VAL A 160 -0.80 -22.47 -6.06
C VAL A 160 -0.44 -21.02 -5.84
N ALA A 161 0.46 -20.74 -4.90
CA ALA A 161 0.91 -19.39 -4.65
C ALA A 161 2.39 -19.33 -4.28
N LEU A 162 3.08 -18.34 -4.82
CA LEU A 162 4.41 -17.94 -4.39
C LEU A 162 4.28 -16.95 -3.22
N GLY A 163 5.10 -17.10 -2.19
CA GLY A 163 5.21 -16.10 -1.12
C GLY A 163 5.84 -14.81 -1.65
N GLU A 164 6.80 -14.93 -2.58
CA GLU A 164 7.36 -13.83 -3.37
C GLU A 164 7.23 -14.18 -4.85
N ASP A 165 6.67 -13.27 -5.64
CA ASP A 165 6.43 -13.46 -7.07
C ASP A 165 7.35 -12.60 -7.94
N GLU A 166 8.27 -11.83 -7.33
CA GLU A 166 9.27 -11.00 -8.01
C GLU A 166 10.68 -11.55 -7.75
N PHE A 167 11.42 -11.82 -8.80
CA PHE A 167 12.79 -12.33 -8.73
C PHE A 167 13.73 -11.47 -9.56
N VAL A 168 14.96 -11.28 -9.06
CA VAL A 168 16.00 -10.51 -9.76
C VAL A 168 16.84 -11.45 -10.62
N GLY A 169 16.90 -11.16 -11.92
CA GLY A 169 17.61 -11.99 -12.90
C GLY A 169 16.73 -13.07 -13.51
N LYS A 170 17.35 -13.96 -14.29
CA LYS A 170 16.67 -15.03 -15.03
C LYS A 170 16.69 -16.39 -14.32
N GLU A 171 17.57 -16.55 -13.34
CA GLU A 171 17.68 -17.80 -12.57
C GLU A 171 16.75 -17.72 -11.36
N VAL A 172 15.84 -18.67 -11.27
CA VAL A 172 14.85 -18.75 -10.20
C VAL A 172 15.06 -20.05 -9.44
N THR A 173 15.08 -19.95 -8.13
CA THR A 173 15.15 -21.11 -7.22
C THR A 173 14.02 -21.00 -6.22
N ILE A 174 13.13 -22.01 -6.20
CA ILE A 174 11.94 -22.05 -5.34
C ILE A 174 11.98 -23.33 -4.50
N PRO A 175 12.10 -23.22 -3.16
CA PRO A 175 11.96 -24.36 -2.26
C PRO A 175 10.52 -24.90 -2.27
N ILE A 176 10.38 -26.23 -2.33
CA ILE A 176 9.08 -26.88 -2.32
C ILE A 176 8.98 -27.75 -1.06
N ASN A 177 8.47 -27.16 0.01
CA ASN A 177 8.40 -27.79 1.32
C ASN A 177 7.07 -28.51 1.53
N VAL A 178 7.11 -29.71 2.14
CA VAL A 178 5.91 -30.47 2.51
C VAL A 178 4.99 -29.69 3.47
N ASP A 179 5.55 -28.86 4.35
CA ASP A 179 4.80 -28.06 5.31
C ASP A 179 3.93 -26.97 4.65
N ASN A 180 4.19 -26.67 3.38
CA ASN A 180 3.43 -25.72 2.57
C ASN A 180 2.43 -26.42 1.64
N LEU A 181 2.25 -27.74 1.78
CA LEU A 181 1.22 -28.50 1.08
C LEU A 181 -0.04 -28.58 1.94
N LEU A 182 -0.97 -27.69 1.68
CA LEU A 182 -2.25 -27.59 2.40
C LEU A 182 -3.26 -28.57 1.76
N ASN A 183 -3.51 -29.71 2.40
CA ASN A 183 -4.36 -30.75 1.82
C ASN A 183 -5.15 -31.54 2.88
N ASN A 184 -6.27 -32.11 2.47
CA ASN A 184 -7.08 -33.07 3.25
C ASN A 184 -7.25 -34.43 2.54
N THR A 185 -6.55 -34.69 1.42
CA THR A 185 -6.72 -35.91 0.61
C THR A 185 -5.41 -36.38 -0.04
N MET A 186 -4.29 -36.22 0.65
CA MET A 186 -2.94 -36.54 0.13
C MET A 186 -2.82 -37.98 -0.42
N SER A 187 -3.53 -38.93 0.15
CA SER A 187 -3.50 -40.32 -0.27
C SER A 187 -3.97 -40.58 -1.71
N ARG A 188 -4.64 -39.63 -2.35
CA ARG A 188 -5.10 -39.74 -3.75
C ARG A 188 -4.11 -39.21 -4.77
N ILE A 189 -3.13 -38.41 -4.36
CA ILE A 189 -2.15 -37.79 -5.26
C ILE A 189 -1.05 -38.77 -5.59
N SER A 190 -0.84 -39.07 -6.88
CA SER A 190 0.25 -39.90 -7.38
C SER A 190 1.52 -39.10 -7.71
N GLN A 191 1.34 -37.86 -8.22
CA GLN A 191 2.45 -37.01 -8.66
C GLN A 191 2.05 -35.55 -8.69
N ILE A 192 3.01 -34.67 -8.41
CA ILE A 192 2.91 -33.23 -8.66
C ILE A 192 4.03 -32.85 -9.64
N ASP A 193 3.70 -32.08 -10.65
CA ASP A 193 4.65 -31.56 -11.64
C ASP A 193 4.56 -30.03 -11.69
N VAL A 194 5.66 -29.41 -12.13
CA VAL A 194 5.73 -27.96 -12.42
C VAL A 194 6.27 -27.72 -13.81
N LYS A 195 5.81 -26.67 -14.45
CA LYS A 195 6.29 -26.22 -15.77
C LYS A 195 6.38 -24.69 -15.78
N ALA A 196 7.55 -24.14 -16.16
CA ALA A 196 7.65 -22.77 -16.62
C ALA A 196 7.03 -22.62 -18.02
N ASP A 197 6.55 -21.44 -18.37
CA ASP A 197 5.92 -21.18 -19.69
C ASP A 197 6.89 -21.38 -20.87
N ASP A 198 8.21 -21.26 -20.64
CA ASP A 198 9.27 -21.51 -21.61
C ASP A 198 9.92 -22.92 -21.45
N GLY A 199 9.33 -23.81 -20.62
CA GLY A 199 9.86 -25.13 -20.27
C GLY A 199 8.89 -26.29 -20.49
N THR A 200 9.26 -27.44 -19.97
CA THR A 200 8.46 -28.67 -19.95
C THR A 200 8.08 -29.05 -18.54
N TYR A 201 7.13 -29.97 -18.37
CA TYR A 201 6.77 -30.47 -17.04
C TYR A 201 7.92 -31.27 -16.39
N GLU A 202 8.24 -30.88 -15.19
CA GLU A 202 9.23 -31.52 -14.33
C GLU A 202 8.55 -32.03 -13.06
N LYS A 203 8.94 -33.24 -12.62
CA LYS A 203 8.40 -33.82 -11.38
C LYS A 203 8.87 -33.01 -10.16
N VAL A 204 7.93 -32.59 -9.33
CA VAL A 204 8.21 -31.97 -8.04
C VAL A 204 8.68 -33.00 -7.03
N THR A 205 9.82 -32.76 -6.40
CA THR A 205 10.29 -33.51 -5.25
C THR A 205 10.13 -32.65 -4.00
N LEU A 206 9.31 -33.10 -3.04
CA LEU A 206 9.09 -32.37 -1.80
C LEU A 206 10.38 -32.25 -0.98
N ASN A 207 10.52 -31.14 -0.27
CA ASN A 207 11.72 -30.78 0.52
C ASN A 207 12.98 -30.58 -0.33
N THR A 208 12.84 -30.25 -1.60
CA THR A 208 13.94 -29.86 -2.48
C THR A 208 13.63 -28.54 -3.19
N ASP A 209 14.68 -27.92 -3.72
CA ASP A 209 14.54 -26.71 -4.54
C ASP A 209 14.21 -27.10 -6.00
N TRP A 210 13.18 -26.47 -6.54
CA TRP A 210 13.00 -26.40 -7.99
C TRP A 210 13.81 -25.23 -8.55
N LYS A 211 14.52 -25.46 -9.66
CA LYS A 211 15.38 -24.47 -10.30
C LYS A 211 15.07 -24.36 -11.78
N HIS A 212 14.95 -23.14 -12.27
CA HIS A 212 14.74 -22.88 -13.68
C HIS A 212 15.48 -21.61 -14.13
N THR A 213 15.96 -21.62 -15.37
CA THR A 213 16.57 -20.44 -16.00
C THR A 213 15.68 -20.00 -17.16
N PHE A 214 15.02 -18.87 -17.00
CA PHE A 214 14.13 -18.32 -18.01
C PHE A 214 14.90 -17.70 -19.18
N SER A 215 14.31 -17.77 -20.36
CA SER A 215 14.89 -17.24 -21.58
C SER A 215 14.89 -15.69 -21.62
N GLN A 216 13.90 -15.05 -21.02
CA GLN A 216 13.68 -13.60 -21.03
C GLN A 216 13.37 -13.09 -19.63
N LEU A 217 13.45 -11.77 -19.44
CA LEU A 217 12.93 -11.05 -18.27
C LEU A 217 11.47 -10.66 -18.53
N GLY A 218 10.76 -10.27 -17.47
CA GLY A 218 9.36 -9.86 -17.53
C GLY A 218 8.42 -10.83 -16.85
N GLU A 219 7.15 -10.77 -17.21
CA GLU A 219 6.11 -11.64 -16.67
C GLU A 219 6.19 -13.04 -17.29
N HIS A 220 6.21 -14.05 -16.45
CA HIS A 220 6.20 -15.47 -16.79
C HIS A 220 5.14 -16.21 -15.97
N TRP A 221 4.89 -17.46 -16.32
CA TRP A 221 3.90 -18.29 -15.66
C TRP A 221 4.48 -19.64 -15.25
N LEU A 222 4.23 -20.04 -14.01
CA LEU A 222 4.45 -21.38 -13.54
C LEU A 222 3.12 -22.13 -13.53
N THR A 223 3.06 -23.29 -14.19
CA THR A 223 1.90 -24.18 -14.17
C THR A 223 2.21 -25.39 -13.32
N PHE A 224 1.43 -25.59 -12.27
CA PHE A 224 1.48 -26.78 -11.44
C PHE A 224 0.41 -27.75 -11.85
N ARG A 225 0.74 -29.04 -11.84
CA ARG A 225 -0.14 -30.12 -12.21
C ARG A 225 -0.14 -31.19 -11.12
N VAL A 226 -1.33 -31.58 -10.68
CA VAL A 226 -1.54 -32.71 -9.77
C VAL A 226 -2.14 -33.86 -10.55
N LEU A 227 -1.49 -35.02 -10.50
CA LEU A 227 -1.96 -36.28 -11.11
C LEU A 227 -2.43 -37.21 -10.00
N PHE A 228 -3.59 -37.83 -10.18
CA PHE A 228 -4.19 -38.78 -9.24
C PHE A 228 -3.94 -40.23 -9.67
N TYR A 229 -4.07 -41.17 -8.74
CA TYR A 229 -3.90 -42.61 -9.03
C TYR A 229 -4.94 -43.16 -10.02
N ASP A 230 -6.11 -42.54 -10.14
CA ASP A 230 -7.15 -42.91 -11.09
C ASP A 230 -6.95 -42.25 -12.47
N GLY A 231 -5.88 -41.46 -12.66
CA GLY A 231 -5.55 -40.79 -13.89
C GLY A 231 -6.21 -39.39 -14.02
N PHE A 232 -7.01 -38.96 -13.06
CA PHE A 232 -7.55 -37.61 -13.07
C PHE A 232 -6.43 -36.58 -12.91
N LEU A 233 -6.60 -35.40 -13.55
CA LEU A 233 -5.58 -34.38 -13.63
C LEU A 233 -6.18 -33.01 -13.35
N MET A 234 -5.47 -32.23 -12.53
CA MET A 234 -5.79 -30.82 -12.23
C MET A 234 -4.57 -29.93 -12.48
N GLU A 235 -4.80 -28.76 -13.03
CA GLU A 235 -3.75 -27.77 -13.29
C GLU A 235 -4.12 -26.41 -12.72
N CYS A 236 -3.12 -25.72 -12.18
CA CYS A 236 -3.25 -24.33 -11.72
C CYS A 236 -1.96 -23.58 -12.05
N ARG A 237 -2.08 -22.32 -12.45
CA ARG A 237 -0.92 -21.48 -12.73
C ARG A 237 -0.84 -20.27 -11.80
N THR A 238 0.39 -19.82 -11.59
CA THR A 238 0.72 -18.65 -10.79
C THR A 238 1.68 -17.75 -11.57
N PRO A 239 1.52 -16.42 -11.54
CA PRO A 239 2.44 -15.50 -12.21
C PRO A 239 3.76 -15.39 -11.44
N ILE A 240 4.82 -15.09 -12.17
CA ILE A 240 6.14 -14.75 -11.66
C ILE A 240 6.68 -13.57 -12.50
N MET A 241 7.30 -12.59 -11.83
CA MET A 241 7.92 -11.43 -12.46
C MET A 241 9.43 -11.50 -12.33
N LEU A 242 10.13 -11.50 -13.46
CA LEU A 242 11.59 -11.44 -13.50
C LEU A 242 12.05 -10.03 -13.77
N LEU A 243 12.63 -9.42 -12.77
CA LEU A 243 13.13 -8.06 -12.83
C LEU A 243 14.57 -8.05 -13.39
N GLU A 244 14.85 -7.02 -14.17
CA GLU A 244 16.23 -6.76 -14.54
C GLU A 244 17.04 -6.55 -13.24
N GLN A 245 18.20 -7.20 -13.18
CA GLN A 245 19.16 -6.84 -12.14
C GLN A 245 19.49 -5.38 -12.39
N ASN A 246 18.85 -4.49 -11.64
CA ASN A 246 19.10 -3.06 -11.73
C ASN A 246 20.57 -2.79 -11.32
N SER A 247 21.46 -3.16 -12.20
CA SER A 247 22.70 -2.44 -12.38
C SER A 247 22.33 -1.15 -13.13
N GLN A 248 21.49 -0.28 -12.54
CA GLN A 248 21.68 1.12 -12.84
C GLN A 248 23.11 1.41 -12.42
N HIS A 249 24.02 1.26 -13.37
CA HIS A 249 25.28 1.95 -13.37
C HIS A 249 24.94 3.44 -13.56
N LEU A 250 24.32 4.00 -12.52
CA LEU A 250 24.47 5.42 -12.27
C LEU A 250 25.98 5.61 -12.09
N PRO A 251 26.59 6.60 -12.76
CA PRO A 251 28.02 6.78 -12.65
C PRO A 251 28.37 6.75 -11.17
N PRO A 252 29.29 5.89 -10.74
CA PRO A 252 29.67 5.80 -9.35
C PRO A 252 30.04 7.20 -8.90
N ILE A 253 29.69 7.55 -7.67
CA ILE A 253 30.22 8.78 -7.08
C ILE A 253 31.73 8.63 -7.11
N ASP A 254 32.41 9.53 -7.80
CA ASP A 254 33.88 9.47 -8.01
C ASP A 254 34.64 9.55 -6.69
N LYS A 255 33.99 10.01 -5.62
CA LYS A 255 34.59 10.21 -4.30
C LYS A 255 33.86 9.38 -3.22
N PRO A 256 34.56 8.89 -2.20
CA PRO A 256 33.98 8.11 -1.14
C PRO A 256 32.97 8.94 -0.30
N ILE A 257 31.88 8.31 0.09
CA ILE A 257 30.97 8.82 1.11
C ILE A 257 31.43 8.28 2.46
N GLU A 258 31.70 9.17 3.40
CA GLU A 258 32.14 8.80 4.73
C GLU A 258 31.15 9.29 5.79
N THR A 259 30.96 8.53 6.86
CA THR A 259 30.33 9.03 8.08
C THR A 259 31.32 9.90 8.82
N TYR A 260 31.05 11.22 8.91
CA TYR A 260 31.87 12.15 9.65
C TYR A 260 31.69 11.98 11.16
N THR A 261 30.46 11.98 11.61
CA THR A 261 30.11 11.79 13.02
C THR A 261 28.64 11.41 13.17
N GLU A 262 28.36 10.67 14.21
CA GLU A 262 27.00 10.46 14.69
C GLU A 262 26.63 11.55 15.73
N ILE A 263 25.39 11.97 15.72
CA ILE A 263 24.78 12.87 16.70
C ILE A 263 23.81 12.03 17.50
N ALA A 264 24.19 11.72 18.73
CA ALA A 264 23.34 10.93 19.62
C ALA A 264 22.02 11.65 19.91
N ALA A 265 20.91 10.90 19.93
CA ALA A 265 19.63 11.42 20.41
C ALA A 265 19.72 11.85 21.86
N ASP A 266 19.03 12.93 22.18
CA ASP A 266 18.85 13.43 23.56
C ASP A 266 17.38 13.83 23.80
N GLY A 267 17.06 14.39 24.94
CA GLY A 267 15.70 14.86 25.23
C GLY A 267 15.19 15.97 24.31
N GLU A 268 16.09 16.62 23.55
CA GLU A 268 15.79 17.79 22.74
C GLU A 268 15.74 17.50 21.23
N GLN A 269 16.49 16.52 20.73
CA GLN A 269 16.56 16.18 19.31
C GLN A 269 16.63 14.65 19.10
N SER A 270 16.26 14.20 17.90
CA SER A 270 16.07 12.77 17.55
C SER A 270 17.36 12.02 17.22
N GLY A 271 18.50 12.72 17.13
CA GLY A 271 19.75 12.14 16.65
C GLY A 271 19.82 12.00 15.14
N GLY A 272 21.04 11.79 14.66
CA GLY A 272 21.31 11.64 13.24
C GLY A 272 22.78 11.40 12.97
N GLU A 273 23.12 11.40 11.69
CA GLU A 273 24.47 11.13 11.17
C GLU A 273 24.83 12.21 10.15
N LEU A 274 26.06 12.72 10.22
CA LEU A 274 26.63 13.56 9.16
C LEU A 274 27.43 12.70 8.20
N GLN A 275 26.93 12.57 6.97
CA GLN A 275 27.61 11.90 5.86
C GLN A 275 28.28 12.92 4.97
N VAL A 276 29.52 12.67 4.55
CA VAL A 276 30.35 13.65 3.87
C VAL A 276 30.99 13.09 2.60
N ILE A 277 31.00 13.91 1.55
CA ILE A 277 31.87 13.77 0.39
C ILE A 277 32.82 14.95 0.42
N TYR A 278 34.08 14.69 0.68
CA TYR A 278 35.12 15.76 0.77
C TYR A 278 35.51 16.30 -0.59
N LEU A 279 35.67 17.60 -0.69
CA LEU A 279 36.34 18.24 -1.81
C LEU A 279 37.81 17.79 -1.89
N ASN A 280 38.54 17.88 -0.77
CA ASN A 280 39.92 17.41 -0.66
C ASN A 280 40.30 17.13 0.81
N LYS A 281 40.06 15.93 1.29
CA LYS A 281 40.29 15.51 2.69
C LYS A 281 41.74 15.61 3.12
N GLU A 282 42.68 15.23 2.25
CA GLU A 282 44.09 15.18 2.58
C GLU A 282 44.68 16.59 2.83
N LYS A 283 44.33 17.55 1.97
CA LYS A 283 44.77 18.94 2.14
C LYS A 283 44.25 19.62 3.38
N THR A 284 43.08 19.22 3.84
CA THR A 284 42.36 19.87 4.94
C THR A 284 42.51 19.15 6.26
N SER A 285 43.13 17.98 6.26
CA SER A 285 43.18 17.08 7.42
C SER A 285 41.76 16.77 7.98
N GLY A 286 40.79 16.61 7.09
CA GLY A 286 39.39 16.32 7.43
C GLY A 286 38.58 17.53 7.90
N LYS A 287 39.10 18.76 7.80
CA LYS A 287 38.31 19.98 8.02
C LYS A 287 37.58 20.40 6.76
N PHE A 288 36.47 21.11 6.92
CA PHE A 288 35.59 21.47 5.82
C PHE A 288 36.03 22.74 5.08
N ILE A 289 36.06 22.64 3.74
CA ILE A 289 36.19 23.76 2.82
C ILE A 289 34.89 24.00 2.08
N ARG A 290 34.38 25.24 2.07
CA ARG A 290 33.13 25.59 1.38
C ARG A 290 32.00 24.58 1.69
N PRO A 291 31.61 24.41 2.95
CA PRO A 291 30.63 23.40 3.30
C PRO A 291 29.27 23.66 2.68
N LEU A 292 28.72 22.64 2.00
CA LEU A 292 27.37 22.59 1.47
C LEU A 292 26.56 21.57 2.32
N VAL A 293 25.78 22.07 3.27
CA VAL A 293 24.95 21.24 4.16
C VAL A 293 23.61 20.96 3.49
N ILE A 294 23.27 19.68 3.33
CA ILE A 294 22.00 19.23 2.77
C ILE A 294 21.13 18.68 3.89
N ALA A 295 19.98 19.31 4.13
CA ALA A 295 18.92 18.81 4.96
C ALA A 295 17.94 18.01 4.07
N GLY A 296 17.89 16.69 4.26
CA GLY A 296 17.09 15.78 3.43
C GLY A 296 15.58 15.91 3.63
N ASP A 297 14.82 15.40 2.66
CA ASP A 297 13.37 15.30 2.74
C ASP A 297 12.97 14.08 3.59
N ILE A 298 11.72 14.06 4.05
CA ILE A 298 11.06 12.85 4.53
C ILE A 298 10.76 11.94 3.35
N ASN A 299 10.70 10.64 3.58
CA ASN A 299 10.36 9.71 2.52
C ASN A 299 8.82 9.58 2.34
N PRO A 300 8.21 10.20 1.33
CA PRO A 300 6.76 10.16 1.14
C PRO A 300 6.23 8.77 0.74
N SER A 301 7.11 7.84 0.32
CA SER A 301 6.67 6.48 -0.04
C SER A 301 6.08 5.72 1.16
N GLY A 302 6.45 6.06 2.39
CA GLY A 302 5.86 5.52 3.61
C GLY A 302 4.34 5.74 3.70
N LEU A 303 3.83 6.82 3.09
CA LEU A 303 2.40 7.08 2.98
C LEU A 303 1.67 6.06 2.08
N LEU A 304 2.32 5.60 1.03
CA LEU A 304 1.70 4.74 0.01
C LEU A 304 1.95 3.25 0.26
N THR A 305 3.05 2.90 0.88
CA THR A 305 3.45 1.50 1.12
C THR A 305 3.21 1.06 2.57
N GLY A 306 3.01 2.01 3.48
CA GLY A 306 2.92 1.75 4.91
C GLY A 306 4.25 1.30 5.54
N ASN A 307 5.33 1.29 4.77
CA ASN A 307 6.66 1.02 5.31
C ASN A 307 7.24 2.32 5.86
N ALA A 308 7.46 2.38 7.17
CA ALA A 308 8.32 3.41 7.74
C ALA A 308 9.70 3.21 7.10
N SER A 309 10.00 4.01 6.09
CA SER A 309 11.27 3.87 5.41
C SER A 309 12.36 4.40 6.31
N THR A 310 13.50 3.81 6.20
CA THR A 310 14.75 4.44 6.61
C THR A 310 14.88 5.80 5.93
N SER A 311 15.21 6.84 6.69
CA SER A 311 15.52 8.16 6.15
C SER A 311 16.50 8.03 4.98
N PHE A 312 16.34 8.86 3.97
CA PHE A 312 17.29 8.86 2.85
C PHE A 312 18.71 9.08 3.37
N ASP A 313 19.65 8.34 2.84
CA ASP A 313 21.07 8.56 3.04
C ASP A 313 21.72 9.20 1.80
N LEU A 314 22.92 9.74 1.95
CA LEU A 314 23.62 10.40 0.86
C LEU A 314 23.92 9.43 -0.29
N LYS A 315 24.13 8.13 0.00
CA LYS A 315 24.36 7.10 -1.01
C LYS A 315 23.09 6.88 -1.86
N THR A 316 21.93 6.79 -1.24
CA THR A 316 20.65 6.64 -1.94
C THR A 316 20.35 7.84 -2.84
N ILE A 317 20.55 9.05 -2.31
CA ILE A 317 20.35 10.29 -3.08
C ILE A 317 21.34 10.39 -4.25
N ALA A 318 22.57 10.07 -4.01
CA ALA A 318 23.63 10.13 -5.00
C ALA A 318 23.56 8.98 -6.02
N SER A 319 22.88 7.88 -5.70
CA SER A 319 22.54 6.81 -6.66
C SER A 319 21.30 7.13 -7.49
N GLY A 320 20.55 8.17 -7.14
CA GLY A 320 19.35 8.62 -7.86
C GLY A 320 19.65 9.54 -9.05
N SER A 321 18.59 10.06 -9.64
CA SER A 321 18.65 10.97 -10.80
C SER A 321 19.50 12.24 -10.59
N ILE A 322 19.78 12.61 -9.35
CA ILE A 322 20.61 13.77 -8.99
C ILE A 322 22.10 13.41 -8.74
N GLY A 323 22.48 12.13 -8.87
CA GLY A 323 23.86 11.69 -8.60
C GLY A 323 24.92 12.42 -9.41
N THR A 324 24.68 12.67 -10.70
CA THR A 324 25.57 13.47 -11.54
C THR A 324 25.78 14.88 -10.97
N LYS A 325 24.72 15.51 -10.46
CA LYS A 325 24.81 16.84 -9.84
C LYS A 325 25.53 16.81 -8.51
N ILE A 326 25.41 15.75 -7.73
CA ILE A 326 26.20 15.55 -6.51
C ILE A 326 27.67 15.44 -6.84
N ASN A 327 28.05 14.69 -7.90
CA ASN A 327 29.44 14.62 -8.38
C ASN A 327 29.97 15.97 -8.81
N GLU A 328 29.24 16.73 -9.64
CA GLU A 328 29.63 18.09 -10.05
C GLU A 328 29.83 19.00 -8.83
N LEU A 329 28.93 19.01 -7.88
CA LEU A 329 28.99 19.82 -6.67
C LEU A 329 30.16 19.41 -5.77
N SER A 330 30.50 18.12 -5.70
CA SER A 330 31.63 17.60 -4.92
C SER A 330 33.01 18.07 -5.43
N GLN A 331 33.07 18.62 -6.65
CA GLN A 331 34.29 19.25 -7.18
C GLN A 331 34.47 20.69 -6.71
N ILE A 332 33.46 21.27 -6.05
CA ILE A 332 33.44 22.68 -5.63
C ILE A 332 33.28 22.82 -4.12
N TYR A 333 32.53 21.89 -3.49
CA TYR A 333 32.10 21.94 -2.10
C TYR A 333 32.43 20.64 -1.36
N ASP A 334 32.66 20.72 -0.05
CA ASP A 334 32.45 19.59 0.83
C ASP A 334 30.93 19.40 0.99
N ILE A 335 30.40 18.28 0.52
CA ILE A 335 28.97 17.97 0.63
C ILE A 335 28.76 17.29 1.95
N ILE A 336 27.89 17.85 2.80
CA ILE A 336 27.57 17.35 4.12
C ILE A 336 26.08 17.07 4.16
N TYR A 337 25.69 15.81 4.23
CA TYR A 337 24.29 15.38 4.31
C TYR A 337 23.91 15.06 5.74
N LEU A 338 22.82 15.66 6.21
CA LEU A 338 22.22 15.33 7.49
C LEU A 338 21.21 14.21 7.31
N LYS A 339 21.58 13.00 7.71
CA LYS A 339 20.68 11.84 7.81
C LYS A 339 20.03 11.82 9.17
N TYR A 340 18.69 11.79 9.21
CA TYR A 340 17.93 11.74 10.44
C TYR A 340 17.80 10.30 10.93
N ASN A 341 17.87 10.06 12.23
CA ASN A 341 17.48 8.77 12.82
C ASN A 341 15.95 8.59 12.76
N ASN A 342 15.21 9.71 12.83
CA ASN A 342 13.75 9.76 12.65
C ASN A 342 13.37 11.01 11.85
N ASP A 343 13.20 10.87 10.54
CA ASP A 343 12.84 11.96 9.63
C ASP A 343 11.40 12.45 9.83
N THR A 344 10.54 11.62 10.43
CA THR A 344 9.14 11.94 10.74
C THR A 344 8.90 12.47 12.16
N ASP A 345 9.97 12.74 12.94
CA ASP A 345 9.88 13.36 14.26
C ASP A 345 9.42 14.83 14.18
N ASP A 346 9.14 15.42 15.32
CA ASP A 346 8.73 16.82 15.43
C ASP A 346 9.70 17.77 14.72
N LEU A 347 9.15 18.74 14.00
CA LEU A 347 9.93 19.69 13.20
C LEU A 347 10.92 20.52 14.04
N LEU A 348 10.58 20.85 15.30
CA LEU A 348 11.50 21.58 16.17
C LEU A 348 12.64 20.70 16.64
N ARG A 349 12.37 19.42 16.94
CA ARG A 349 13.40 18.45 17.31
C ARG A 349 14.40 18.23 16.17
N ASN A 350 13.89 18.04 14.93
CA ASN A 350 14.73 17.95 13.74
C ASN A 350 15.43 19.30 13.41
N GLY A 351 14.79 20.43 13.72
CA GLY A 351 15.42 21.75 13.64
C GLY A 351 16.60 21.93 14.60
N LYS A 352 16.48 21.44 15.85
CA LYS A 352 17.58 21.39 16.82
C LYS A 352 18.72 20.48 16.37
N LEU A 353 18.40 19.35 15.74
CA LEU A 353 19.39 18.47 15.15
C LEU A 353 20.19 19.19 14.05
N LEU A 354 19.51 19.92 13.14
CA LEU A 354 20.20 20.73 12.14
C LEU A 354 21.07 21.82 12.78
N ARG A 355 20.56 22.52 13.80
CA ARG A 355 21.38 23.48 14.58
C ARG A 355 22.66 22.84 15.06
N LYS A 356 22.58 21.64 15.65
CA LYS A 356 23.74 20.88 16.13
C LYS A 356 24.70 20.53 14.97
N ALA A 357 24.15 20.12 13.84
CA ALA A 357 24.95 19.86 12.63
C ALA A 357 25.72 21.11 12.17
N LEU A 358 25.06 22.27 12.12
CA LEU A 358 25.71 23.55 11.76
C LEU A 358 26.79 23.95 12.77
N GLN A 359 26.58 23.72 14.07
CA GLN A 359 27.61 23.96 15.08
C GLN A 359 28.83 23.06 14.86
N ILE A 360 28.63 21.77 14.57
CA ILE A 360 29.73 20.83 14.27
C ILE A 360 30.50 21.30 13.01
N VAL A 361 29.80 21.65 11.95
CA VAL A 361 30.41 22.16 10.70
C VAL A 361 31.22 23.44 10.99
N ASN A 362 30.65 24.37 11.75
CA ASN A 362 31.33 25.63 12.07
C ASN A 362 32.61 25.44 12.88
N ASN A 363 32.61 24.49 13.82
CA ASN A 363 33.78 24.19 14.65
C ASN A 363 34.90 23.44 13.90
N ASN A 364 34.58 22.83 12.76
CA ASN A 364 35.53 22.02 11.99
C ASN A 364 35.82 22.59 10.61
N ARG A 365 35.78 23.91 10.45
CA ARG A 365 36.15 24.59 9.19
C ARG A 365 37.68 24.65 9.04
N PHE A 366 38.12 24.52 7.79
CA PHE A 366 39.51 24.74 7.42
C PHE A 366 39.87 26.23 7.45
N SER A 367 39.01 27.07 6.90
CA SER A 367 39.18 28.54 6.92
C SER A 367 37.96 29.22 7.54
N VAL A 368 38.22 30.26 8.34
CA VAL A 368 37.17 31.11 8.92
C VAL A 368 36.48 32.00 7.89
N SER A 369 37.07 32.16 6.69
CA SER A 369 36.49 32.95 5.61
C SER A 369 35.52 32.17 4.72
N ASP A 370 35.46 30.83 4.84
CA ASP A 370 34.59 30.03 4.01
C ASP A 370 33.14 30.16 4.48
N ASP A 371 32.25 30.45 3.55
CA ASP A 371 30.82 30.53 3.78
C ASP A 371 30.15 29.12 3.74
N THR A 372 29.12 28.93 4.54
CA THR A 372 28.28 27.73 4.49
C THR A 372 27.08 27.97 3.59
N TYR A 373 26.80 27.00 2.75
CA TYR A 373 25.56 26.91 1.99
C TYR A 373 24.67 25.85 2.64
N VAL A 374 23.39 26.14 2.74
CA VAL A 374 22.38 25.17 3.25
C VAL A 374 21.35 24.93 2.17
N VAL A 375 21.17 23.67 1.80
CA VAL A 375 20.13 23.24 0.86
C VAL A 375 19.14 22.38 1.63
N GLY A 376 17.88 22.78 1.66
CA GLY A 376 16.80 22.02 2.23
C GLY A 376 15.93 21.41 1.12
N LEU A 377 15.80 20.08 1.10
CA LEU A 377 14.98 19.35 0.15
C LEU A 377 13.64 19.02 0.80
N GLY A 378 12.52 19.35 0.16
CA GLY A 378 11.20 19.08 0.70
C GLY A 378 11.04 19.59 2.14
N VAL A 379 10.64 18.72 3.06
CA VAL A 379 10.49 19.04 4.49
C VAL A 379 11.82 19.48 5.11
N GLY A 380 12.96 19.00 4.60
CA GLY A 380 14.28 19.44 5.04
C GLY A 380 14.50 20.96 4.91
N GLY A 381 13.84 21.64 3.98
CA GLY A 381 13.89 23.09 3.90
C GLY A 381 13.15 23.79 5.05
N VAL A 382 12.06 23.21 5.51
CA VAL A 382 11.34 23.70 6.71
C VAL A 382 12.23 23.51 7.94
N ILE A 383 12.83 22.32 8.09
CA ILE A 383 13.76 21.98 9.17
C ILE A 383 14.97 22.93 9.14
N ALA A 384 15.53 23.19 7.95
CA ALA A 384 16.67 24.09 7.78
C ALA A 384 16.33 25.51 8.23
N ARG A 385 15.18 26.04 7.82
CA ARG A 385 14.71 27.37 8.27
C ARG A 385 14.60 27.44 9.77
N ILE A 386 14.00 26.41 10.39
CA ILE A 386 13.84 26.33 11.85
C ILE A 386 15.20 26.35 12.56
N GLY A 387 16.13 25.48 12.16
CA GLY A 387 17.45 25.38 12.78
C GLY A 387 18.26 26.67 12.66
N ILE A 388 18.24 27.33 11.50
CA ILE A 388 18.90 28.62 11.27
C ILE A 388 18.27 29.69 12.16
N ASN A 389 16.94 29.80 12.20
CA ASN A 389 16.24 30.80 13.03
C ASN A 389 16.40 30.53 14.54
N MET A 390 16.56 29.30 14.98
CA MET A 390 16.94 29.00 16.37
C MET A 390 18.27 29.62 16.71
N MET A 391 19.29 29.45 15.85
CA MET A 391 20.61 30.07 16.05
C MET A 391 20.51 31.60 16.05
N GLU A 392 19.81 32.21 15.09
CA GLU A 392 19.60 33.66 15.03
C GLU A 392 18.91 34.21 16.30
N SER A 393 17.88 33.52 16.79
CA SER A 393 17.10 33.93 17.96
C SER A 393 17.89 33.87 19.27
N GLU A 394 18.91 33.02 19.33
CA GLU A 394 19.80 32.88 20.48
C GLU A 394 21.14 33.65 20.30
N GLY A 395 21.25 34.41 19.24
CA GLY A 395 22.47 35.21 18.97
C GLY A 395 23.66 34.41 18.49
N GLU A 396 23.48 33.14 18.14
CA GLU A 396 24.51 32.28 17.58
C GLU A 396 24.84 32.66 16.14
N ASN A 397 26.12 32.56 15.77
CA ASN A 397 26.51 32.75 14.40
C ASN A 397 26.50 31.43 13.61
N HIS A 398 25.46 31.22 12.80
CA HIS A 398 25.34 30.02 11.95
C HIS A 398 26.26 30.01 10.72
N ARG A 399 26.87 31.16 10.35
CA ARG A 399 27.75 31.33 9.19
C ARG A 399 27.18 30.87 7.85
N VAL A 400 25.87 30.75 7.73
CA VAL A 400 25.18 30.44 6.48
C VAL A 400 25.09 31.71 5.66
N CYS A 401 25.69 31.71 4.47
CA CYS A 401 25.57 32.85 3.55
C CYS A 401 24.32 32.73 2.66
N LYS A 402 23.95 31.49 2.31
CA LYS A 402 22.79 31.24 1.47
C LYS A 402 22.03 30.00 1.94
N PHE A 403 20.73 30.18 2.10
CA PHE A 403 19.77 29.13 2.34
C PHE A 403 18.92 28.91 1.09
N ILE A 404 18.91 27.68 0.54
CA ILE A 404 18.18 27.30 -0.66
C ILE A 404 17.15 26.25 -0.28
N ALA A 405 15.88 26.58 -0.43
CA ALA A 405 14.77 25.67 -0.20
C ALA A 405 14.24 25.13 -1.53
N VAL A 406 14.21 23.82 -1.69
CA VAL A 406 13.76 23.15 -2.92
C VAL A 406 12.48 22.39 -2.60
N ASN A 407 11.37 22.77 -3.22
CA ASN A 407 10.04 22.18 -2.99
C ASN A 407 9.71 22.05 -1.49
N SER A 408 9.94 23.08 -0.71
CA SER A 408 9.80 22.98 0.75
C SER A 408 8.43 23.48 1.22
N PRO A 409 7.68 22.69 2.01
CA PRO A 409 6.27 22.97 2.30
C PRO A 409 6.09 23.97 3.45
N PHE A 410 6.46 25.23 3.27
CA PHE A 410 6.34 26.27 4.31
C PHE A 410 4.88 26.62 4.68
N ARG A 411 3.92 26.27 3.82
CA ARG A 411 2.47 26.40 4.05
C ARG A 411 1.78 25.04 4.03
N GLY A 412 2.54 23.98 4.25
CA GLY A 412 2.05 22.64 4.38
C GLY A 412 2.06 21.80 3.12
N VAL A 413 1.71 20.51 3.33
CA VAL A 413 1.59 19.49 2.29
C VAL A 413 0.13 19.12 2.05
N ASN A 414 -0.18 18.75 0.82
CA ASN A 414 -1.47 18.19 0.47
C ASN A 414 -1.38 16.66 0.40
N ILE A 415 -2.24 15.99 1.16
CA ILE A 415 -2.48 14.55 1.02
C ILE A 415 -3.94 14.41 0.63
N PRO A 416 -4.25 13.88 -0.58
CA PRO A 416 -5.62 13.81 -1.07
C PRO A 416 -6.58 13.23 -0.03
N LEU A 417 -7.70 13.90 0.20
CA LEU A 417 -8.71 13.44 1.16
C LEU A 417 -9.29 12.07 0.76
N ALA A 418 -9.36 11.78 -0.55
CA ALA A 418 -9.74 10.47 -1.06
C ALA A 418 -8.76 9.37 -0.62
N LEU A 419 -7.45 9.64 -0.61
CA LEU A 419 -6.43 8.72 -0.11
C LEU A 419 -6.56 8.51 1.40
N GLN A 420 -6.79 9.59 2.17
CA GLN A 420 -7.05 9.48 3.61
C GLN A 420 -8.32 8.65 3.87
N GLY A 421 -9.36 8.81 3.03
CA GLY A 421 -10.58 8.02 3.06
C GLY A 421 -10.33 6.54 2.80
N LEU A 422 -9.53 6.21 1.79
CA LEU A 422 -9.13 4.83 1.49
C LEU A 422 -8.40 4.20 2.68
N ILE A 423 -7.44 4.89 3.26
CA ILE A 423 -6.67 4.42 4.43
C ILE A 423 -7.60 4.07 5.59
N ARG A 424 -8.54 4.96 5.92
CA ARG A 424 -9.53 4.71 6.99
C ARG A 424 -10.50 3.59 6.65
N HIS A 425 -10.93 3.51 5.39
CA HIS A 425 -11.83 2.44 4.96
C HIS A 425 -11.15 1.08 5.10
N MET A 426 -9.87 0.94 4.72
CA MET A 426 -9.10 -0.30 4.90
C MET A 426 -9.04 -0.76 6.36
N GLN A 427 -9.01 0.16 7.32
CA GLN A 427 -8.99 -0.18 8.75
C GLN A 427 -10.36 -0.55 9.29
N ASN A 428 -11.43 0.03 8.72
CA ASN A 428 -12.81 -0.16 9.15
C ASN A 428 -13.56 -1.23 8.34
N LEU A 429 -12.83 -2.10 7.65
CA LEU A 429 -13.40 -3.25 6.95
C LEU A 429 -14.14 -4.16 7.94
N PRO A 430 -15.26 -4.79 7.52
CA PRO A 430 -15.93 -5.80 8.32
C PRO A 430 -14.97 -6.95 8.66
N LYS A 431 -15.10 -7.57 9.84
CA LYS A 431 -14.21 -8.65 10.29
C LYS A 431 -14.14 -9.79 9.27
N VAL A 432 -15.26 -10.16 8.69
CA VAL A 432 -15.36 -11.17 7.63
C VAL A 432 -14.48 -10.83 6.42
N VAL A 433 -14.45 -9.55 6.02
CA VAL A 433 -13.59 -9.09 4.92
C VAL A 433 -12.13 -8.99 5.36
N LYS A 434 -11.87 -8.63 6.63
CA LYS A 434 -10.52 -8.53 7.18
C LYS A 434 -9.74 -9.85 7.16
N ILE A 435 -10.41 -10.98 7.33
CA ILE A 435 -9.79 -12.32 7.24
C ILE A 435 -9.08 -12.47 5.88
N PHE A 436 -9.69 -11.97 4.81
CA PHE A 436 -9.20 -12.10 3.43
C PHE A 436 -8.22 -11.01 3.00
N VAL A 437 -8.24 -9.88 3.71
CA VAL A 437 -7.43 -8.70 3.37
C VAL A 437 -6.64 -8.19 4.58
N LYS A 438 -6.17 -9.11 5.41
CA LYS A 438 -5.41 -8.79 6.63
C LYS A 438 -4.21 -7.87 6.35
N ASP A 439 -3.56 -8.06 5.22
CA ASP A 439 -2.47 -7.20 4.79
C ASP A 439 -2.92 -5.78 4.45
N LEU A 440 -4.13 -5.61 3.89
CA LEU A 440 -4.69 -4.27 3.66
C LEU A 440 -4.98 -3.53 4.97
N GLU A 441 -5.52 -4.22 5.98
CA GLU A 441 -5.71 -3.61 7.29
C GLU A 441 -4.38 -3.21 7.92
N LYS A 442 -3.38 -4.10 7.86
CA LYS A 442 -2.03 -3.85 8.38
C LYS A 442 -1.37 -2.68 7.63
N THR A 443 -1.48 -2.65 6.31
CA THR A 443 -1.00 -1.56 5.48
C THR A 443 -1.75 -0.27 5.79
N GLY A 444 -3.07 -0.29 5.89
CA GLY A 444 -3.88 0.85 6.29
C GLY A 444 -3.47 1.42 7.66
N LYS A 445 -3.21 0.56 8.66
CA LYS A 445 -2.71 0.99 9.96
C LYS A 445 -1.32 1.64 9.88
N ARG A 446 -0.42 1.11 9.05
CA ARG A 446 0.91 1.70 8.84
C ARG A 446 0.83 3.06 8.14
N MET A 447 0.01 3.14 7.07
CA MET A 447 -0.23 4.40 6.35
C MET A 447 -0.85 5.45 7.29
N GLU A 448 -1.78 5.07 8.15
CA GLU A 448 -2.35 5.99 9.14
C GLU A 448 -1.33 6.41 10.21
N SER A 449 -0.50 5.49 10.68
CA SER A 449 0.60 5.82 11.60
C SER A 449 1.53 6.87 10.98
N TYR A 450 1.84 6.74 9.68
CA TYR A 450 2.62 7.74 8.96
C TYR A 450 1.90 9.08 8.84
N LEU A 451 0.59 9.08 8.50
CA LEU A 451 -0.25 10.29 8.50
C LEU A 451 -0.30 10.98 9.86
N ASN A 452 -0.22 10.22 10.93
CA ASN A 452 -0.24 10.69 12.32
C ASN A 452 1.16 11.03 12.86
N SER A 453 2.21 10.92 12.03
CA SER A 453 3.56 11.29 12.47
C SER A 453 3.62 12.77 12.86
N PRO A 454 4.49 13.15 13.81
CA PRO A 454 4.61 14.53 14.27
C PRO A 454 4.84 15.53 13.16
N VAL A 455 5.68 15.20 12.17
CA VAL A 455 5.98 16.07 11.03
C VAL A 455 4.75 16.27 10.15
N LEU A 456 4.03 15.21 9.77
CA LEU A 456 2.85 15.35 8.93
C LEU A 456 1.68 15.99 9.67
N THR A 457 1.52 15.70 10.95
CA THR A 457 0.53 16.38 11.80
C THR A 457 0.76 17.89 11.84
N SER A 458 2.02 18.32 11.75
CA SER A 458 2.38 19.75 11.70
C SER A 458 2.20 20.39 10.33
N LEU A 459 2.29 19.60 9.23
CA LEU A 459 2.37 20.13 7.87
C LEU A 459 1.15 19.85 7.00
N ILE A 460 0.29 18.91 7.34
CA ILE A 460 -0.86 18.57 6.51
C ILE A 460 -1.87 19.74 6.43
N ILE A 461 -2.27 20.11 5.20
CA ILE A 461 -3.16 21.28 5.00
C ILE A 461 -4.61 20.93 5.33
N GLN A 462 -5.08 19.78 4.84
CA GLN A 462 -6.44 19.31 5.03
C GLN A 462 -6.43 17.89 5.56
N ARG A 463 -7.21 17.63 6.60
CA ARG A 463 -7.27 16.33 7.25
C ARG A 463 -8.70 15.93 7.55
N LEU A 464 -8.96 14.63 7.49
CA LEU A 464 -10.21 14.06 7.96
C LEU A 464 -10.20 14.00 9.50
N ASN A 465 -11.24 14.54 10.14
CA ASN A 465 -11.47 14.38 11.57
C ASN A 465 -12.11 13.01 11.88
N ASN A 466 -12.34 12.71 13.16
CA ASN A 466 -12.92 11.43 13.60
C ASN A 466 -14.35 11.18 13.05
N ARG A 467 -15.03 12.22 12.54
CA ARG A 467 -16.34 12.10 11.90
C ARG A 467 -16.27 11.96 10.39
N ASN A 468 -15.07 11.81 9.83
CA ASN A 468 -14.79 11.79 8.39
C ASN A 468 -15.15 13.11 7.66
N GLU A 469 -15.15 14.21 8.39
CA GLU A 469 -15.31 15.54 7.83
C GLU A 469 -13.95 16.17 7.60
N CYS A 470 -13.84 17.05 6.62
CA CYS A 470 -12.60 17.77 6.35
C CYS A 470 -12.43 18.94 7.32
N ASP A 471 -11.29 18.97 8.00
CA ASP A 471 -10.82 20.10 8.78
C ASP A 471 -9.58 20.71 8.12
N ASN A 472 -9.53 22.04 8.05
CA ASN A 472 -8.32 22.78 7.69
C ASN A 472 -7.37 22.79 8.90
N PHE A 473 -6.43 21.86 8.91
CA PHE A 473 -5.63 21.55 10.09
C PHE A 473 -4.39 22.44 10.23
N PHE A 474 -3.75 22.79 9.10
CA PHE A 474 -2.44 23.47 9.11
C PHE A 474 -2.44 24.86 9.78
N ASN A 475 -3.57 25.47 9.95
CA ASN A 475 -3.58 26.93 10.10
C ASN A 475 -3.64 27.48 11.53
N THR A 476 -3.79 26.68 12.59
CA THR A 476 -4.23 27.38 13.79
C THR A 476 -3.31 27.28 14.99
N ASN A 477 -2.69 26.18 15.29
CA ASN A 477 -1.98 26.04 16.56
C ASN A 477 -0.45 26.01 16.45
N TRP A 478 0.08 25.19 15.54
CA TRP A 478 1.52 24.96 15.49
C TRP A 478 2.30 26.15 14.94
N LEU A 479 1.84 26.74 13.81
CA LEU A 479 2.45 27.95 13.24
C LEU A 479 2.38 29.14 14.18
N THR A 480 1.24 29.32 14.86
CA THR A 480 1.06 30.43 15.80
C THR A 480 2.00 30.30 16.98
N SER A 481 2.13 29.10 17.55
CA SER A 481 3.02 28.84 18.68
C SER A 481 4.50 28.93 18.31
N ASN A 482 4.87 28.63 17.06
CA ASN A 482 6.25 28.54 16.62
C ASN A 482 6.61 29.63 15.59
N LYS A 483 5.81 30.70 15.45
CA LYS A 483 5.94 31.75 14.46
C LYS A 483 7.37 32.31 14.35
N LYS A 484 8.08 32.45 15.47
CA LYS A 484 9.47 32.97 15.51
C LYS A 484 10.47 32.15 14.69
N TYR A 485 10.22 30.85 14.51
CA TYR A 485 11.09 29.96 13.74
C TYR A 485 10.69 29.84 12.25
N PHE A 486 9.50 30.36 11.90
CA PHE A 486 8.97 30.34 10.53
C PHE A 486 9.14 31.67 9.78
N VAL A 487 9.78 32.62 10.39
CA VAL A 487 10.16 33.86 9.69
C VAL A 487 11.31 33.59 8.71
N LYS A 488 11.49 34.47 7.76
CA LYS A 488 12.67 34.44 6.90
C LYS A 488 13.93 34.66 7.75
N PRO A 489 14.97 33.81 7.59
CA PRO A 489 16.26 34.07 8.23
C PRO A 489 16.82 35.44 7.85
N SER A 490 17.35 36.18 8.82
CA SER A 490 17.74 37.56 8.68
C SER A 490 19.21 37.75 8.26
N LYS A 491 20.05 36.75 8.59
CA LYS A 491 21.51 36.83 8.40
C LYS A 491 22.03 36.04 7.20
N CYS A 492 21.17 35.55 6.32
CA CYS A 492 21.55 34.87 5.08
C CYS A 492 20.60 35.20 3.94
N GLN A 493 21.09 35.06 2.71
CA GLN A 493 20.23 35.14 1.54
C GLN A 493 19.37 33.91 1.45
N SER A 494 18.07 34.06 1.25
CA SER A 494 17.11 32.98 1.12
C SER A 494 16.56 32.84 -0.30
N VAL A 495 16.63 31.63 -0.85
CA VAL A 495 16.16 31.30 -2.21
C VAL A 495 15.16 30.16 -2.14
N ALA A 496 14.02 30.30 -2.80
CA ALA A 496 13.06 29.21 -2.98
C ALA A 496 13.07 28.72 -4.44
N ILE A 497 13.07 27.42 -4.61
CA ILE A 497 12.92 26.75 -5.90
C ILE A 497 11.70 25.83 -5.79
N ALA A 498 10.73 25.98 -6.68
CA ALA A 498 9.54 25.13 -6.73
C ALA A 498 9.37 24.49 -8.10
N SER A 499 9.07 23.19 -8.10
CA SER A 499 8.61 22.49 -9.29
C SER A 499 7.15 22.86 -9.56
N MET A 500 6.82 23.15 -10.82
CA MET A 500 5.49 23.47 -11.26
C MET A 500 5.05 22.41 -12.28
N GLY A 501 4.25 21.44 -11.83
CA GLY A 501 3.56 20.50 -12.71
C GLY A 501 2.31 21.12 -13.29
N TYR A 502 1.80 20.55 -14.38
CA TYR A 502 0.59 21.06 -15.04
C TYR A 502 -0.66 20.94 -14.15
N LYS A 503 -1.58 21.94 -14.30
CA LYS A 503 -2.91 21.86 -13.73
C LYS A 503 -3.71 20.77 -14.47
N SER A 504 -4.40 19.92 -13.73
CA SER A 504 -5.20 18.84 -14.30
C SER A 504 -6.67 18.99 -13.94
N ASN A 505 -7.54 18.42 -14.77
CA ASN A 505 -8.99 18.40 -14.57
C ASN A 505 -9.52 16.96 -14.49
N ALA A 506 -8.80 16.06 -13.85
CA ALA A 506 -9.28 14.71 -13.64
C ALA A 506 -10.58 14.69 -12.80
N ASN A 507 -11.54 13.87 -13.21
CA ASN A 507 -12.79 13.71 -12.46
C ASN A 507 -12.70 12.62 -11.40
N ARG A 508 -11.68 11.77 -11.49
CA ARG A 508 -11.49 10.62 -10.60
C ARG A 508 -9.98 10.38 -10.42
N LEU A 509 -9.55 10.09 -9.20
CA LEU A 509 -8.16 9.76 -8.87
C LEU A 509 -7.92 8.27 -9.03
N PHE A 510 -8.78 7.45 -8.46
CA PHE A 510 -8.70 6.00 -8.51
C PHE A 510 -10.08 5.36 -8.32
N HIS A 511 -10.20 4.11 -8.75
CA HIS A 511 -11.40 3.29 -8.50
C HIS A 511 -11.00 1.82 -8.43
N LEU A 512 -11.89 1.00 -7.87
CA LEU A 512 -11.78 -0.43 -7.97
C LEU A 512 -12.23 -0.88 -9.36
N ASP A 513 -11.35 -1.56 -10.09
CA ASP A 513 -11.73 -2.18 -11.35
C ASP A 513 -12.63 -3.39 -11.03
N LYS A 514 -13.90 -3.29 -11.42
CA LYS A 514 -14.89 -4.36 -11.22
C LYS A 514 -14.53 -5.57 -12.07
N LYS A 515 -13.54 -6.34 -11.67
CA LYS A 515 -13.47 -7.73 -12.10
C LYS A 515 -14.54 -8.48 -11.31
N PRO A 516 -15.48 -9.15 -11.97
CA PRO A 516 -16.45 -9.96 -11.25
C PRO A 516 -15.68 -11.01 -10.44
N PHE A 517 -15.80 -10.95 -9.11
CA PHE A 517 -15.46 -12.10 -8.28
C PHE A 517 -16.38 -13.23 -8.71
N TYR A 518 -15.82 -14.25 -9.34
CA TYR A 518 -16.55 -15.46 -9.70
C TYR A 518 -16.80 -16.23 -8.41
N GLY A 519 -18.00 -16.12 -7.85
CA GLY A 519 -18.31 -16.87 -6.64
C GLY A 519 -19.80 -17.02 -6.40
N ILE A 520 -20.14 -18.16 -5.90
CA ILE A 520 -21.41 -18.49 -5.28
C ILE A 520 -21.30 -18.01 -3.82
N GLY A 521 -21.88 -16.86 -3.48
CA GLY A 521 -21.63 -16.18 -2.23
C GLY A 521 -20.38 -15.32 -2.33
N GLY A 522 -20.46 -14.05 -2.04
CA GLY A 522 -19.32 -13.18 -2.29
C GLY A 522 -19.46 -11.81 -1.67
N ALA A 523 -18.39 -11.05 -1.72
CA ALA A 523 -18.42 -9.63 -1.44
C ALA A 523 -18.32 -8.84 -2.75
N ILE A 524 -19.17 -7.84 -2.91
CA ILE A 524 -19.02 -6.82 -3.93
C ILE A 524 -18.40 -5.62 -3.25
N ILE A 525 -17.22 -5.24 -3.71
CA ILE A 525 -16.51 -4.06 -3.21
C ILE A 525 -16.52 -3.02 -4.32
N ASP A 526 -16.97 -1.82 -3.98
CA ASP A 526 -16.96 -0.66 -4.85
C ASP A 526 -16.24 0.47 -4.14
N VAL A 527 -15.17 0.99 -4.75
CA VAL A 527 -14.35 2.06 -4.19
C VAL A 527 -14.08 3.08 -5.27
N VAL A 528 -14.32 4.33 -4.98
CA VAL A 528 -14.02 5.44 -5.89
C VAL A 528 -13.44 6.60 -5.08
N GLY A 529 -12.30 7.11 -5.51
CA GLY A 529 -11.68 8.33 -4.99
C GLY A 529 -11.73 9.44 -6.02
N HIS A 530 -12.24 10.60 -5.63
CA HIS A 530 -12.33 11.79 -6.45
C HIS A 530 -11.36 12.86 -5.95
N PRO A 531 -10.96 13.81 -6.79
CA PRO A 531 -10.23 14.99 -6.34
C PRO A 531 -11.04 15.77 -5.31
N SER A 532 -10.34 16.35 -4.34
CA SER A 532 -10.94 17.16 -3.27
C SER A 532 -11.61 18.38 -3.87
N LYS A 533 -12.92 18.54 -3.64
CA LYS A 533 -13.70 19.70 -4.06
C LYS A 533 -14.79 20.02 -3.03
N PRO A 534 -15.10 21.31 -2.82
CA PRO A 534 -16.21 21.70 -1.96
C PRO A 534 -17.54 21.13 -2.47
N SER A 535 -18.36 20.65 -1.56
CA SER A 535 -19.73 20.19 -1.83
C SER A 535 -19.86 19.03 -2.85
N GLU A 536 -18.77 18.37 -3.17
CA GLU A 536 -18.75 17.19 -4.04
C GLU A 536 -18.35 15.92 -3.25
N ARG A 537 -18.71 14.75 -3.77
CA ARG A 537 -18.25 13.47 -3.24
C ARG A 537 -16.75 13.33 -3.46
N ILE A 538 -16.00 13.10 -2.38
CA ILE A 538 -14.54 12.91 -2.42
C ILE A 538 -14.18 11.43 -2.38
N TYR A 539 -14.88 10.65 -1.53
CA TYR A 539 -14.62 9.23 -1.43
C TYR A 539 -15.93 8.47 -1.26
N TYR A 540 -16.01 7.36 -1.97
CA TYR A 540 -17.08 6.40 -1.84
C TYR A 540 -16.50 4.99 -1.72
N GLY A 541 -16.83 4.30 -0.66
CA GLY A 541 -16.54 2.89 -0.47
C GLY A 541 -17.83 2.15 -0.09
N LYS A 542 -18.11 1.05 -0.76
CA LYS A 542 -19.24 0.18 -0.48
C LYS A 542 -18.79 -1.26 -0.48
N ILE A 543 -19.10 -1.97 0.58
CA ILE A 543 -18.88 -3.41 0.66
C ILE A 543 -20.24 -4.05 0.87
N THR A 544 -20.62 -4.95 -0.03
CA THR A 544 -21.83 -5.77 0.10
C THR A 544 -21.39 -7.21 0.12
N TRP A 545 -21.75 -7.95 1.14
CA TRP A 545 -21.54 -9.39 1.19
C TRP A 545 -22.86 -10.13 1.32
N TYR A 546 -22.94 -11.30 0.73
CA TYR A 546 -24.16 -12.11 0.66
C TYR A 546 -23.83 -13.59 0.82
N THR A 547 -24.82 -14.36 1.29
CA THR A 547 -24.74 -15.81 1.35
C THR A 547 -25.44 -16.42 0.14
N THR A 548 -24.98 -17.60 -0.27
CA THR A 548 -25.44 -18.25 -1.50
C THR A 548 -26.88 -18.72 -1.45
N LEU A 549 -27.31 -19.21 -0.30
CA LEU A 549 -28.60 -19.86 -0.13
C LEU A 549 -29.63 -18.95 0.52
N LEU A 550 -29.23 -17.91 1.20
CA LEU A 550 -30.12 -16.97 1.84
C LEU A 550 -30.09 -15.65 1.07
N PRO A 551 -31.24 -15.04 0.75
CA PRO A 551 -31.28 -13.70 0.21
C PRO A 551 -30.93 -12.67 1.30
N ILE A 552 -29.88 -12.96 2.07
CA ILE A 552 -29.36 -12.08 3.11
C ILE A 552 -28.10 -11.45 2.57
N TRP A 553 -28.15 -10.14 2.38
CA TRP A 553 -26.94 -9.35 2.13
C TRP A 553 -26.79 -8.29 3.19
N LYS A 554 -25.56 -8.01 3.50
CA LYS A 554 -25.18 -6.91 4.37
C LYS A 554 -24.37 -5.90 3.56
N THR A 555 -24.68 -4.63 3.72
CA THR A 555 -23.96 -3.54 3.04
C THR A 555 -23.41 -2.59 4.07
N LYS A 556 -22.12 -2.30 3.95
CA LYS A 556 -21.45 -1.22 4.69
C LYS A 556 -20.97 -0.17 3.70
N LYS A 557 -21.32 1.09 3.94
CA LYS A 557 -20.88 2.23 3.13
C LYS A 557 -19.92 3.09 3.96
N PHE A 558 -18.91 3.62 3.30
CA PHE A 558 -18.00 4.60 3.84
C PHE A 558 -17.93 5.77 2.86
N ILE A 559 -18.42 6.92 3.29
CA ILE A 559 -18.64 8.08 2.42
C ILE A 559 -17.94 9.29 3.01
N ILE A 560 -17.25 10.06 2.16
CA ILE A 560 -16.69 11.35 2.50
C ILE A 560 -17.17 12.34 1.46
N ASP A 561 -17.92 13.34 1.90
CA ASP A 561 -18.36 14.45 1.09
C ASP A 561 -17.57 15.71 1.47
N GLY A 562 -17.21 16.50 0.49
CA GLY A 562 -16.55 17.79 0.70
C GLY A 562 -17.50 18.76 1.37
N ASN A 563 -17.06 19.41 2.44
CA ASN A 563 -17.74 20.56 3.03
C ASN A 563 -17.19 21.87 2.41
N HIS A 564 -17.71 23.00 2.83
CA HIS A 564 -17.31 24.33 2.33
C HIS A 564 -15.85 24.71 2.66
N THR A 565 -15.20 24.00 3.59
CA THR A 565 -13.80 24.25 3.96
C THR A 565 -12.79 23.52 3.07
N VAL A 566 -13.27 22.57 2.25
CA VAL A 566 -12.40 21.79 1.35
C VAL A 566 -11.79 22.70 0.28
N GLN A 567 -10.48 22.57 0.10
CA GLN A 567 -9.73 23.26 -0.95
C GLN A 567 -9.35 22.26 -2.05
N PRO A 568 -9.43 22.63 -3.34
CA PRO A 568 -9.15 21.74 -4.47
C PRO A 568 -7.64 21.62 -4.73
N LEU A 569 -6.89 21.09 -3.77
CA LEU A 569 -5.43 21.06 -3.80
C LEU A 569 -4.83 19.95 -4.65
N ASP A 570 -5.55 18.83 -4.87
CA ASP A 570 -5.01 17.63 -5.54
C ASP A 570 -4.54 17.90 -6.97
N GLN A 571 -5.08 18.90 -7.62
CA GLN A 571 -4.84 19.24 -9.01
C GLN A 571 -4.21 20.62 -9.21
N THR A 572 -3.76 21.26 -8.14
CA THR A 572 -3.11 22.57 -8.20
C THR A 572 -1.69 22.47 -8.78
N LEU A 573 -1.12 23.62 -9.11
CA LEU A 573 0.28 23.73 -9.50
C LEU A 573 1.19 23.39 -8.31
N GLY A 574 2.22 22.59 -8.52
CA GLY A 574 3.16 22.19 -7.48
C GLY A 574 3.92 20.92 -7.77
N GLN A 575 4.74 20.51 -6.82
CA GLN A 575 5.40 19.22 -6.85
C GLN A 575 4.34 18.11 -6.80
N LYS A 576 4.44 17.18 -7.73
CA LYS A 576 3.57 16.00 -7.79
C LYS A 576 4.22 14.80 -7.11
N ILE A 577 3.38 13.95 -6.54
CA ILE A 577 3.77 12.57 -6.17
C ILE A 577 2.90 11.60 -6.95
N SER A 578 3.50 10.47 -7.31
CA SER A 578 2.75 9.39 -7.96
C SER A 578 2.05 8.53 -6.92
N ILE A 579 0.75 8.29 -7.15
CA ILE A 579 -0.06 7.33 -6.38
C ILE A 579 -0.25 6.01 -7.12
N SER A 580 0.50 5.75 -8.18
CA SER A 580 0.42 4.50 -8.98
C SER A 580 0.67 3.25 -8.15
N SER A 581 1.44 3.34 -7.07
CA SER A 581 1.66 2.22 -6.14
C SER A 581 0.37 1.74 -5.45
N LEU A 582 -0.73 2.50 -5.51
CA LEU A 582 -2.05 2.03 -5.05
C LEU A 582 -2.53 0.83 -5.87
N GLU A 583 -2.13 0.69 -7.14
CA GLU A 583 -2.45 -0.46 -7.98
C GLU A 583 -1.87 -1.77 -7.41
N ASN A 584 -0.80 -1.67 -6.65
CA ASN A 584 -0.11 -2.80 -6.01
C ASN A 584 -0.54 -3.03 -4.55
N LEU A 585 -1.46 -2.21 -3.99
CA LEU A 585 -1.90 -2.37 -2.60
C LEU A 585 -2.59 -3.71 -2.35
N SER A 586 -3.24 -4.26 -3.37
CA SER A 586 -3.86 -5.57 -3.29
C SER A 586 -3.93 -6.21 -4.66
N LYS A 587 -3.36 -7.39 -4.80
CA LYS A 587 -3.54 -8.23 -6.00
C LYS A 587 -4.94 -8.87 -6.04
N ALA A 588 -5.61 -8.98 -4.88
CA ALA A 588 -6.98 -9.47 -4.80
C ALA A 588 -8.01 -8.45 -5.29
N PHE A 589 -7.72 -7.16 -5.15
CA PHE A 589 -8.59 -6.06 -5.53
C PHE A 589 -7.79 -5.10 -6.41
N SER A 590 -7.93 -5.17 -7.73
CA SER A 590 -7.25 -4.27 -8.65
C SER A 590 -7.79 -2.85 -8.48
N ILE A 591 -7.10 -2.04 -7.68
CA ILE A 591 -7.31 -0.59 -7.71
C ILE A 591 -6.69 -0.10 -9.02
N LYS A 592 -7.49 0.59 -9.82
CA LYS A 592 -7.01 1.29 -11.00
C LYS A 592 -6.82 2.76 -10.68
N VAL A 593 -5.64 3.27 -10.95
CA VAL A 593 -5.32 4.68 -10.76
C VAL A 593 -5.61 5.43 -12.06
N ASP A 594 -6.64 6.27 -12.05
CA ASP A 594 -7.06 7.05 -13.23
C ASP A 594 -6.20 8.30 -13.41
N TYR A 595 -5.72 8.85 -12.29
CA TYR A 595 -4.85 10.03 -12.27
C TYR A 595 -3.69 9.83 -11.30
N PRO A 596 -2.53 9.41 -11.81
CA PRO A 596 -1.42 8.96 -10.95
C PRO A 596 -0.69 10.10 -10.23
N ASN A 597 -0.64 11.30 -10.79
CA ASN A 597 0.23 12.39 -10.31
C ASN A 597 -0.59 13.46 -9.57
N VAL A 598 -0.69 13.36 -8.25
CA VAL A 598 -1.40 14.33 -7.41
C VAL A 598 -0.43 15.37 -6.83
N THR A 599 -0.93 16.57 -6.58
CA THR A 599 -0.11 17.62 -5.96
C THR A 599 0.15 17.27 -4.50
N TYR A 600 1.42 17.23 -4.13
CA TYR A 600 1.89 17.01 -2.76
C TYR A 600 2.31 18.32 -2.10
N ILE A 601 3.19 19.09 -2.74
CA ILE A 601 3.59 20.40 -2.24
C ILE A 601 3.09 21.46 -3.23
N PRO A 602 2.03 22.20 -2.89
CA PRO A 602 1.55 23.29 -3.74
C PRO A 602 2.62 24.39 -3.90
N CYS A 603 2.72 24.99 -5.07
CA CYS A 603 3.71 26.04 -5.35
C CYS A 603 3.60 27.22 -4.37
N TYR A 604 2.38 27.64 -3.99
CA TYR A 604 2.22 28.70 -3.01
C TYR A 604 2.84 28.35 -1.65
N SER A 605 2.77 27.05 -1.28
CA SER A 605 3.41 26.52 -0.06
C SER A 605 4.94 26.58 -0.17
N ALA A 606 5.49 26.16 -1.32
CA ALA A 606 6.94 26.17 -1.54
C ALA A 606 7.53 27.59 -1.54
N PHE A 607 6.76 28.59 -1.94
CA PHE A 607 7.16 30.00 -1.94
C PHE A 607 6.77 30.76 -0.66
N ASP A 608 6.18 30.07 0.32
CA ASP A 608 5.69 30.68 1.57
C ASP A 608 4.74 31.86 1.33
N MET A 609 3.77 31.65 0.44
CA MET A 609 2.76 32.62 0.02
C MET A 609 1.38 32.20 0.48
N TYR A 610 0.41 33.12 0.46
CA TYR A 610 -1.00 32.74 0.55
C TYR A 610 -1.50 32.25 -0.81
N MET A 611 -2.48 31.35 -0.80
CA MET A 611 -3.04 30.78 -2.03
C MET A 611 -3.66 31.87 -2.92
N SER A 612 -4.37 32.85 -2.33
CA SER A 612 -4.94 34.01 -3.04
C SER A 612 -3.89 34.85 -3.78
N ASP A 613 -2.69 34.97 -3.21
CA ASP A 613 -1.62 35.75 -3.80
C ASP A 613 -0.96 34.99 -4.95
N PHE A 614 -0.98 33.64 -4.88
CA PHE A 614 -0.42 32.80 -5.92
C PHE A 614 -1.31 32.75 -7.17
N ASP A 615 -2.63 32.74 -7.02
CA ASP A 615 -3.57 32.77 -8.14
C ASP A 615 -3.43 34.07 -8.97
N ALA A 616 -2.85 35.12 -8.39
CA ALA A 616 -2.55 36.38 -9.06
C ALA A 616 -1.20 36.38 -9.81
N ILE A 617 -0.40 35.32 -9.74
CA ILE A 617 0.87 35.22 -10.49
C ILE A 617 0.53 34.95 -11.96
N THR A 618 0.64 35.99 -12.77
CA THR A 618 0.64 35.86 -14.21
C THR A 618 2.00 35.33 -14.70
N ASP A 619 2.05 34.78 -15.90
CA ASP A 619 3.23 34.16 -16.57
C ASP A 619 4.55 34.97 -16.59
N SER A 620 4.57 36.16 -16.02
CA SER A 620 5.73 37.06 -16.03
C SER A 620 6.86 36.72 -15.04
N GLY A 621 6.71 35.68 -14.23
CA GLY A 621 7.81 35.15 -13.38
C GLY A 621 8.23 35.98 -12.17
N ASN A 622 7.63 37.13 -11.92
CA ASN A 622 7.94 37.97 -10.76
C ASN A 622 7.05 37.63 -9.56
N ILE A 623 7.56 36.76 -8.69
CA ILE A 623 6.91 36.39 -7.44
C ILE A 623 7.30 37.41 -6.37
N THR A 624 6.49 38.48 -6.22
CA THR A 624 6.79 39.60 -5.31
C THR A 624 6.25 39.41 -3.89
N SER A 625 5.25 38.54 -3.69
CA SER A 625 4.62 38.32 -2.37
C SER A 625 5.28 37.23 -1.54
N SER A 626 6.32 36.55 -2.07
CA SER A 626 7.08 35.55 -1.35
C SER A 626 7.90 36.15 -0.21
N LYS A 627 8.10 35.38 0.87
CA LYS A 627 9.01 35.74 1.96
C LYS A 627 10.49 35.42 1.66
N PHE A 628 10.81 34.95 0.47
CA PHE A 628 12.18 34.68 0.02
C PHE A 628 12.77 35.88 -0.72
N ASP A 629 14.10 36.01 -0.70
CA ASP A 629 14.81 37.06 -1.46
C ASP A 629 14.73 36.83 -2.97
N LYS A 630 14.71 35.53 -3.36
CA LYS A 630 14.59 35.09 -4.76
C LYS A 630 13.73 33.84 -4.83
N CYS A 631 12.90 33.77 -5.86
CA CYS A 631 12.09 32.60 -6.19
C CYS A 631 12.38 32.15 -7.61
N LYS A 632 12.45 30.83 -7.82
CA LYS A 632 12.62 30.23 -9.13
C LYS A 632 11.61 29.10 -9.33
N VAL A 633 10.88 29.18 -10.42
CA VAL A 633 10.01 28.10 -10.88
C VAL A 633 10.81 27.18 -11.80
N VAL A 634 10.67 25.89 -11.62
CA VAL A 634 11.18 24.86 -12.53
C VAL A 634 9.97 24.08 -13.04
N TYR A 635 9.72 24.18 -14.34
CA TYR A 635 8.66 23.39 -14.97
C TYR A 635 9.14 21.94 -15.08
N SER A 636 8.32 21.01 -14.60
CA SER A 636 8.53 19.58 -14.80
C SER A 636 7.50 19.10 -15.82
N ASP A 637 7.98 18.48 -16.86
CA ASP A 637 7.16 17.82 -17.88
C ASP A 637 6.37 16.64 -17.29
#